data_62c830b5358d0f3be920313b270dfeeb
#
_entry.id   62c830b5358d0f3be920313b270dfeeb
#
_cell.length_a   1.000
_cell.length_b   1.000
_cell.length_c   1.000
_cell.angle_alpha   90.00
_cell.angle_beta   90.00
_cell.angle_gamma   90.00
#
_symmetry.space_group_name_H-M   'P 1'
#
loop_
_entity.id
_entity.type
_entity.pdbx_description
1 polymer ?
#
loop_
_entity_poly.entity_id
_entity_poly.type
_entity_poly.pdbx_seq_one_letter_code
_entity_poly.pdbx_strand_id
1 'polypeptide(L)'
;MNIAALMPVKGFRNAKQRLTPLLGSAAREALAEAMFRDVLGQVSAARGLAGIFVVTGDDKVASIAALAGAAVIRERAENGETAAVDFARLAIRDSGCEAVLILPGDMPLVRAADIEQVLAQVSVDAVAPFALLVPSHDRKGTNALLLAPPDIIKLRFGYDSFTYHMTQVAAQGLPLRFTENERIALDIDEPKDLERFLSYQEDHAASTQLARGLLAEQNLPGTRRSESL
;
A
#
# COMPACT_ATOMS: atom_id res chain seq x y z
N MET A 1 -11.24 1.23 20.32
CA MET A 1 -10.97 0.16 19.32
C MET A 1 -9.49 0.14 19.01
N ASN A 2 -8.86 -1.02 19.13
CA ASN A 2 -7.43 -1.22 18.81
C ASN A 2 -7.28 -1.54 17.32
N ILE A 3 -6.88 -0.54 16.52
CA ILE A 3 -6.73 -0.65 15.07
C ILE A 3 -5.24 -0.82 14.73
N ALA A 4 -4.88 -1.90 14.06
CA ALA A 4 -3.53 -2.11 13.53
C ALA A 4 -3.46 -1.68 12.06
N ALA A 5 -2.33 -1.11 11.61
CA ALA A 5 -2.01 -1.01 10.19
C ALA A 5 -1.30 -2.28 9.73
N LEU A 6 -1.68 -2.79 8.56
CA LEU A 6 -1.03 -3.91 7.88
C LEU A 6 -0.57 -3.50 6.50
N MET A 7 0.72 -3.57 6.25
CA MET A 7 1.32 -3.27 4.96
C MET A 7 1.86 -4.56 4.32
N PRO A 8 1.21 -5.07 3.27
CA PRO A 8 1.77 -6.15 2.46
C PRO A 8 2.86 -5.59 1.54
N VAL A 9 4.07 -6.12 1.63
CA VAL A 9 5.18 -5.70 0.77
C VAL A 9 5.99 -6.91 0.35
N LYS A 10 5.99 -7.20 -0.94
CA LYS A 10 6.92 -8.15 -1.56
C LYS A 10 8.32 -7.54 -1.61
N GLY A 11 9.31 -8.28 -2.03
CA GLY A 11 10.65 -7.73 -2.26
C GLY A 11 10.67 -6.64 -3.33
N PHE A 12 11.67 -5.75 -3.27
CA PHE A 12 11.84 -4.70 -4.27
C PHE A 12 12.44 -5.23 -5.58
N ARG A 13 13.18 -6.33 -5.53
CA ARG A 13 13.68 -7.02 -6.72
C ARG A 13 12.50 -7.43 -7.59
N ASN A 14 12.59 -7.10 -8.87
CA ASN A 14 11.50 -7.31 -9.83
C ASN A 14 10.19 -6.55 -9.53
N ALA A 15 10.21 -5.54 -8.65
CA ALA A 15 9.07 -4.66 -8.47
C ALA A 15 8.80 -3.81 -9.72
N LYS A 16 7.55 -3.33 -9.84
CA LYS A 16 7.13 -2.33 -10.84
C LYS A 16 7.48 -2.70 -12.28
N GLN A 17 7.26 -3.97 -12.66
CA GLN A 17 7.59 -4.49 -13.99
C GLN A 17 6.92 -3.71 -15.13
N ARG A 18 5.74 -3.13 -14.90
CA ARG A 18 5.04 -2.32 -15.90
C ARG A 18 5.71 -0.98 -16.18
N LEU A 19 6.65 -0.55 -15.32
CA LEU A 19 7.49 0.64 -15.56
C LEU A 19 8.73 0.34 -16.40
N THR A 20 8.93 -0.89 -16.87
CA THR A 20 10.08 -1.27 -17.73
C THR A 20 10.28 -0.38 -18.96
N PRO A 21 9.23 0.15 -19.62
CA PRO A 21 9.43 1.10 -20.74
C PRO A 21 10.13 2.40 -20.33
N LEU A 22 10.02 2.80 -19.05
CA LEU A 22 10.59 4.04 -18.53
C LEU A 22 11.84 3.83 -17.67
N LEU A 23 11.95 2.72 -16.95
CA LEU A 23 12.94 2.55 -15.90
C LEU A 23 13.64 1.18 -16.00
N GLY A 24 14.97 1.18 -15.93
CA GLY A 24 15.76 -0.03 -15.78
C GLY A 24 15.51 -0.75 -14.44
N SER A 25 15.97 -2.01 -14.31
CA SER A 25 15.70 -2.84 -13.13
C SER A 25 16.14 -2.18 -11.81
N ALA A 26 17.38 -1.66 -11.75
CA ALA A 26 17.90 -0.99 -10.55
C ALA A 26 17.11 0.27 -10.18
N ALA A 27 16.67 1.05 -11.18
CA ALA A 27 15.85 2.24 -10.97
C ALA A 27 14.46 1.88 -10.42
N ARG A 28 13.82 0.82 -10.93
CA ARG A 28 12.53 0.35 -10.41
C ARG A 28 12.64 -0.17 -8.98
N GLU A 29 13.72 -0.90 -8.67
CA GLU A 29 13.99 -1.37 -7.30
C GLU A 29 14.18 -0.20 -6.33
N ALA A 30 14.99 0.79 -6.70
CA ALA A 30 15.22 1.98 -5.90
C ALA A 30 13.94 2.81 -5.70
N LEU A 31 13.12 2.95 -6.74
CA LEU A 31 11.84 3.65 -6.66
C LEU A 31 10.86 2.91 -5.73
N ALA A 32 10.74 1.58 -5.85
CA ALA A 32 9.87 0.79 -5.00
C ALA A 32 10.28 0.88 -3.52
N GLU A 33 11.59 0.84 -3.23
CA GLU A 33 12.10 1.04 -1.87
C GLU A 33 11.79 2.44 -1.34
N ALA A 34 12.03 3.49 -2.14
CA ALA A 34 11.76 4.86 -1.75
C ALA A 34 10.28 5.08 -1.44
N MET A 35 9.37 4.60 -2.30
CA MET A 35 7.93 4.66 -2.06
C MET A 35 7.52 3.94 -0.78
N PHE A 36 8.02 2.73 -0.56
CA PHE A 36 7.74 2.00 0.69
C PHE A 36 8.18 2.77 1.93
N ARG A 37 9.38 3.36 1.92
CA ARG A 37 9.89 4.17 3.03
C ARG A 37 9.03 5.40 3.29
N ASP A 38 8.61 6.09 2.23
CA ASP A 38 7.74 7.27 2.34
C ASP A 38 6.39 6.88 2.96
N VAL A 39 5.72 5.83 2.44
CA VAL A 39 4.44 5.36 2.97
C VAL A 39 4.57 4.89 4.41
N LEU A 40 5.57 4.07 4.72
CA LEU A 40 5.81 3.56 6.08
C LEU A 40 6.06 4.72 7.06
N GLY A 41 6.80 5.75 6.65
CA GLY A 41 7.01 6.96 7.44
C GLY A 41 5.71 7.69 7.77
N GLN A 42 4.79 7.80 6.80
CA GLN A 42 3.47 8.42 7.01
C GLN A 42 2.56 7.55 7.88
N VAL A 43 2.57 6.23 7.69
CA VAL A 43 1.84 5.29 8.56
C VAL A 43 2.36 5.38 10.00
N SER A 44 3.69 5.49 10.18
CA SER A 44 4.31 5.62 11.51
C SER A 44 4.01 6.95 12.20
N ALA A 45 3.77 8.00 11.42
CA ALA A 45 3.42 9.32 11.94
C ALA A 45 1.90 9.48 12.23
N ALA A 46 1.06 8.59 11.69
CA ALA A 46 -0.39 8.66 11.87
C ALA A 46 -0.79 8.27 13.30
N ARG A 47 -1.67 9.08 13.88
CA ARG A 47 -2.24 8.82 15.20
C ARG A 47 -3.46 7.90 15.11
N GLY A 48 -3.72 7.17 16.18
CA GLY A 48 -4.89 6.30 16.30
C GLY A 48 -4.65 4.84 15.89
N LEU A 49 -3.42 4.49 15.48
CA LEU A 49 -3.00 3.11 15.26
C LEU A 49 -2.43 2.52 16.54
N ALA A 50 -2.84 1.32 16.89
CA ALA A 50 -2.34 0.56 18.04
C ALA A 50 -1.03 -0.18 17.73
N GLY A 51 -0.73 -0.40 16.45
CA GLY A 51 0.48 -1.05 15.98
C GLY A 51 0.59 -1.02 14.46
N ILE A 52 1.80 -1.21 13.97
CA ILE A 52 2.11 -1.27 12.54
C ILE A 52 2.74 -2.62 12.26
N PHE A 53 2.22 -3.32 11.27
CA PHE A 53 2.68 -4.63 10.85
C PHE A 53 3.03 -4.60 9.37
N VAL A 54 4.16 -5.20 9.02
CA VAL A 54 4.57 -5.40 7.64
C VAL A 54 4.67 -6.89 7.38
N VAL A 55 3.90 -7.41 6.42
CA VAL A 55 4.02 -8.80 5.99
C VAL A 55 4.92 -8.90 4.77
N THR A 56 5.98 -9.70 4.88
CA THR A 56 6.98 -9.84 3.81
C THR A 56 7.80 -11.13 3.94
N GLY A 57 8.25 -11.68 2.80
CA GLY A 57 9.30 -12.70 2.73
C GLY A 57 10.71 -12.12 2.53
N ASP A 58 10.83 -10.83 2.18
CA ASP A 58 12.09 -10.18 1.81
C ASP A 58 12.84 -9.63 3.04
N ASP A 59 14.15 -9.90 3.13
CA ASP A 59 14.96 -9.49 4.27
C ASP A 59 15.23 -7.98 4.30
N LYS A 60 15.33 -7.34 3.13
CA LYS A 60 15.55 -5.89 3.05
C LYS A 60 14.30 -5.13 3.50
N VAL A 61 13.13 -5.54 3.05
CA VAL A 61 11.84 -4.99 3.50
C VAL A 61 11.69 -5.17 5.01
N ALA A 62 11.96 -6.38 5.51
CA ALA A 62 11.86 -6.69 6.94
C ALA A 62 12.80 -5.82 7.79
N SER A 63 14.04 -5.60 7.33
CA SER A 63 15.01 -4.75 8.01
C SER A 63 14.55 -3.28 8.06
N ILE A 64 14.03 -2.76 6.94
CA ILE A 64 13.49 -1.39 6.87
C ILE A 64 12.30 -1.24 7.82
N ALA A 65 11.37 -2.19 7.80
CA ALA A 65 10.19 -2.18 8.66
C ALA A 65 10.56 -2.20 10.15
N ALA A 66 11.47 -3.09 10.55
CA ALA A 66 11.93 -3.18 11.93
C ALA A 66 12.63 -1.91 12.42
N LEU A 67 13.47 -1.29 11.57
CA LEU A 67 14.12 -0.02 11.88
C LEU A 67 13.13 1.14 12.07
N ALA A 68 11.99 1.10 11.39
CA ALA A 68 10.90 2.06 11.55
C ALA A 68 9.97 1.73 12.73
N GLY A 69 10.25 0.68 13.51
CA GLY A 69 9.45 0.28 14.66
C GLY A 69 8.21 -0.57 14.32
N ALA A 70 8.06 -1.01 13.08
CA ALA A 70 6.98 -1.89 12.68
C ALA A 70 7.26 -3.35 13.06
N ALA A 71 6.25 -4.08 13.47
CA ALA A 71 6.32 -5.53 13.68
C ALA A 71 6.35 -6.24 12.31
N VAL A 72 7.28 -7.17 12.14
CA VAL A 72 7.43 -7.93 10.89
C VAL A 72 6.76 -9.28 11.02
N ILE A 73 5.80 -9.55 10.13
CA ILE A 73 5.20 -10.87 9.95
C ILE A 73 5.89 -11.54 8.77
N ARG A 74 6.62 -12.62 9.03
CA ARG A 74 7.39 -13.32 7.98
C ARG A 74 6.50 -14.27 7.19
N GLU A 75 6.39 -13.99 5.89
CA GLU A 75 5.76 -14.90 4.94
C GLU A 75 6.70 -16.09 4.67
N ARG A 76 6.21 -17.32 4.85
CA ARG A 76 7.03 -18.53 4.65
C ARG A 76 7.13 -18.99 3.20
N ALA A 77 6.17 -18.57 2.37
CA ALA A 77 6.11 -18.90 0.95
C ALA A 77 5.37 -17.79 0.21
N GLU A 78 5.86 -17.38 -0.95
CA GLU A 78 5.21 -16.38 -1.81
C GLU A 78 3.99 -16.98 -2.51
N ASN A 79 2.84 -16.97 -1.83
CA ASN A 79 1.56 -17.46 -2.36
C ASN A 79 0.67 -16.32 -2.92
N GLY A 80 1.27 -15.15 -3.16
CA GLY A 80 0.58 -13.95 -3.63
C GLY A 80 0.09 -13.05 -2.50
N GLU A 81 -0.25 -11.82 -2.86
CA GLU A 81 -0.62 -10.76 -1.91
C GLU A 81 -1.82 -11.13 -1.04
N THR A 82 -2.85 -11.71 -1.63
CA THR A 82 -4.07 -12.11 -0.90
C THR A 82 -3.74 -13.10 0.21
N ALA A 83 -2.91 -14.11 -0.06
CA ALA A 83 -2.53 -15.10 0.94
C ALA A 83 -1.67 -14.51 2.05
N ALA A 84 -0.73 -13.60 1.70
CA ALA A 84 0.10 -12.89 2.67
C ALA A 84 -0.75 -12.03 3.61
N VAL A 85 -1.69 -11.27 3.06
CA VAL A 85 -2.62 -10.43 3.84
C VAL A 85 -3.54 -11.27 4.71
N ASP A 86 -4.13 -12.35 4.17
CA ASP A 86 -4.98 -13.27 4.94
C ASP A 86 -4.25 -13.88 6.13
N PHE A 87 -3.02 -14.33 5.92
CA PHE A 87 -2.18 -14.87 6.99
C PHE A 87 -1.90 -13.80 8.06
N ALA A 88 -1.49 -12.60 7.64
CA ALA A 88 -1.09 -11.54 8.55
C ALA A 88 -2.28 -10.95 9.34
N ARG A 89 -3.43 -10.71 8.69
CA ARG A 89 -4.61 -10.16 9.40
C ARG A 89 -5.15 -11.10 10.48
N LEU A 90 -5.05 -12.43 10.27
CA LEU A 90 -5.42 -13.42 11.28
C LEU A 90 -4.45 -13.37 12.47
N ALA A 91 -3.14 -13.27 12.23
CA ALA A 91 -2.16 -13.10 13.30
C ALA A 91 -2.38 -11.80 14.08
N ILE A 92 -2.75 -10.69 13.39
CA ILE A 92 -3.09 -9.42 14.02
C ILE A 92 -4.35 -9.56 14.89
N ARG A 93 -5.41 -10.22 14.41
CA ARG A 93 -6.60 -10.52 15.18
C ARG A 93 -6.27 -11.32 16.45
N ASP A 94 -5.47 -12.38 16.29
CA ASP A 94 -5.08 -13.28 17.37
C ASP A 94 -4.17 -12.58 18.42
N SER A 95 -3.53 -11.45 18.05
CA SER A 95 -2.78 -10.58 18.97
C SER A 95 -3.67 -9.63 19.77
N GLY A 96 -4.99 -9.65 19.56
CA GLY A 96 -5.98 -8.83 20.29
C GLY A 96 -6.32 -7.49 19.63
N CYS A 97 -5.92 -7.26 18.37
CA CYS A 97 -6.40 -6.11 17.61
C CYS A 97 -7.84 -6.34 17.16
N GLU A 98 -8.68 -5.34 17.35
CA GLU A 98 -10.11 -5.38 17.03
C GLU A 98 -10.39 -5.05 15.58
N ALA A 99 -9.47 -4.31 14.93
CA ALA A 99 -9.58 -3.91 13.52
C ALA A 99 -8.21 -3.87 12.85
N VAL A 100 -8.22 -3.96 11.52
CA VAL A 100 -7.02 -3.83 10.69
C VAL A 100 -7.27 -2.86 9.54
N LEU A 101 -6.34 -1.91 9.35
CA LEU A 101 -6.24 -1.06 8.17
C LEU A 101 -5.15 -1.63 7.26
N ILE A 102 -5.55 -2.17 6.12
CA ILE A 102 -4.64 -2.71 5.10
C ILE A 102 -4.29 -1.60 4.13
N LEU A 103 -2.99 -1.34 3.94
CA LEU A 103 -2.44 -0.29 3.09
C LEU A 103 -1.23 -0.82 2.30
N PRO A 104 -1.23 -0.83 0.96
CA PRO A 104 -0.03 -1.13 0.17
C PRO A 104 1.10 -0.09 0.38
N GLY A 105 2.33 -0.48 0.07
CA GLY A 105 3.52 0.36 0.25
C GLY A 105 3.92 1.20 -0.98
N ASP A 106 3.04 1.42 -1.94
CA ASP A 106 3.33 2.02 -3.25
C ASP A 106 2.43 3.23 -3.60
N MET A 107 1.90 3.88 -2.57
CA MET A 107 1.09 5.09 -2.66
C MET A 107 1.86 6.30 -2.07
N PRO A 108 2.90 6.80 -2.77
CA PRO A 108 3.87 7.74 -2.19
C PRO A 108 3.30 9.12 -1.84
N LEU A 109 2.09 9.45 -2.31
CA LEU A 109 1.42 10.70 -1.96
C LEU A 109 0.70 10.65 -0.61
N VAL A 110 0.50 9.46 -0.02
CA VAL A 110 -0.23 9.33 1.25
C VAL A 110 0.43 10.14 2.35
N ARG A 111 -0.39 10.74 3.20
CA ARG A 111 0.04 11.50 4.39
C ARG A 111 -0.58 10.91 5.65
N ALA A 112 0.05 11.12 6.78
CA ALA A 112 -0.49 10.72 8.07
C ALA A 112 -1.92 11.23 8.29
N ALA A 113 -2.22 12.46 7.88
CA ALA A 113 -3.56 13.04 7.96
C ALA A 113 -4.61 12.28 7.13
N ASP A 114 -4.23 11.69 5.98
CA ASP A 114 -5.14 10.89 5.17
C ASP A 114 -5.53 9.60 5.89
N ILE A 115 -4.54 8.97 6.53
CA ILE A 115 -4.75 7.77 7.34
C ILE A 115 -5.64 8.09 8.54
N GLU A 116 -5.34 9.18 9.26
CA GLU A 116 -6.17 9.66 10.38
C GLU A 116 -7.60 9.95 9.94
N GLN A 117 -7.79 10.50 8.73
CA GLN A 117 -9.12 10.76 8.16
C GLN A 117 -9.88 9.45 7.88
N VAL A 118 -9.22 8.42 7.37
CA VAL A 118 -9.82 7.07 7.19
C VAL A 118 -10.21 6.49 8.55
N LEU A 119 -9.33 6.57 9.55
CA LEU A 119 -9.61 6.08 10.90
C LEU A 119 -10.77 6.83 11.57
N ALA A 120 -10.89 8.14 11.33
CA ALA A 120 -11.97 8.97 11.88
C ALA A 120 -13.36 8.65 11.30
N GLN A 121 -13.44 7.94 10.16
CA GLN A 121 -14.74 7.44 9.64
C GLN A 121 -15.33 6.34 10.53
N VAL A 122 -14.51 5.76 11.37
CA VAL A 122 -14.96 4.83 12.40
C VAL A 122 -15.30 5.66 13.63
N SER A 123 -16.59 5.89 13.88
CA SER A 123 -16.99 6.57 15.10
C SER A 123 -16.52 5.78 16.32
N VAL A 124 -16.18 6.48 17.39
CA VAL A 124 -15.78 5.87 18.68
C VAL A 124 -16.87 4.89 19.18
N ASP A 125 -18.11 5.13 18.76
CA ASP A 125 -19.29 4.31 19.07
C ASP A 125 -19.60 3.27 17.98
N ALA A 126 -18.74 3.12 16.96
CA ALA A 126 -18.97 2.11 15.93
C ALA A 126 -18.86 0.72 16.55
N VAL A 127 -20.00 0.09 16.71
CA VAL A 127 -20.06 -1.31 17.09
C VAL A 127 -19.62 -2.13 15.87
N ALA A 128 -18.52 -2.88 16.01
CA ALA A 128 -18.17 -3.89 15.01
C ALA A 128 -19.36 -4.85 14.83
N PRO A 129 -19.60 -5.38 13.62
CA PRO A 129 -18.68 -5.44 12.47
C PRO A 129 -18.90 -4.30 11.46
N PHE A 130 -17.80 -3.89 10.81
CA PHE A 130 -17.86 -2.97 9.65
C PHE A 130 -16.69 -3.18 8.68
N ALA A 131 -16.87 -2.68 7.45
CA ALA A 131 -15.83 -2.56 6.45
C ALA A 131 -15.89 -1.17 5.80
N LEU A 132 -14.73 -0.51 5.63
CA LEU A 132 -14.57 0.75 4.92
C LEU A 132 -13.50 0.59 3.84
N LEU A 133 -13.80 0.99 2.62
CA LEU A 133 -12.95 0.84 1.46
C LEU A 133 -12.49 2.21 0.96
N VAL A 134 -11.25 2.31 0.49
CA VAL A 134 -10.75 3.40 -0.34
C VAL A 134 -10.38 2.82 -1.69
N PRO A 135 -11.09 3.19 -2.77
CA PRO A 135 -10.80 2.65 -4.10
C PRO A 135 -9.51 3.23 -4.68
N SER A 136 -8.91 2.52 -5.63
CA SER A 136 -7.93 3.10 -6.56
C SER A 136 -8.59 4.16 -7.44
N HIS A 137 -7.79 5.03 -8.08
CA HIS A 137 -8.29 6.12 -8.91
C HIS A 137 -9.15 5.65 -10.10
N ASP A 138 -8.91 4.44 -10.61
CA ASP A 138 -9.69 3.82 -11.68
C ASP A 138 -10.84 2.94 -11.17
N ARG A 139 -11.01 2.86 -9.84
CA ARG A 139 -12.00 2.05 -9.11
C ARG A 139 -11.94 0.56 -9.40
N LYS A 140 -10.83 0.05 -9.90
CA LYS A 140 -10.61 -1.39 -10.10
C LYS A 140 -9.90 -2.03 -8.91
N GLY A 141 -9.05 -1.27 -8.24
CA GLY A 141 -8.32 -1.69 -7.04
C GLY A 141 -8.95 -1.19 -5.74
N THR A 142 -8.54 -1.80 -4.63
CA THR A 142 -8.79 -1.33 -3.27
C THR A 142 -7.45 -0.93 -2.66
N ASN A 143 -7.21 0.37 -2.49
CA ASN A 143 -5.93 0.92 -2.03
C ASN A 143 -5.87 1.08 -0.52
N ALA A 144 -7.03 1.17 0.17
CA ALA A 144 -7.08 0.97 1.60
C ALA A 144 -8.34 0.21 1.99
N LEU A 145 -8.21 -0.66 2.99
CA LEU A 145 -9.32 -1.49 3.47
C LEU A 145 -9.26 -1.58 4.99
N LEU A 146 -10.24 -0.97 5.66
CA LEU A 146 -10.38 -1.02 7.12
C LEU A 146 -11.48 -2.01 7.49
N LEU A 147 -11.11 -3.04 8.23
CA LEU A 147 -11.98 -4.15 8.63
C LEU A 147 -12.08 -4.29 10.14
N ALA A 148 -13.27 -4.45 10.66
CA ALA A 148 -13.55 -4.81 12.05
C ALA A 148 -14.69 -5.86 12.15
N PRO A 149 -14.41 -7.07 12.63
CA PRO A 149 -13.09 -7.63 12.94
C PRO A 149 -12.20 -7.83 11.69
N PRO A 150 -10.90 -8.08 11.86
CA PRO A 150 -9.96 -8.22 10.74
C PRO A 150 -10.34 -9.25 9.67
N ASP A 151 -11.11 -10.26 10.01
CA ASP A 151 -11.51 -11.39 9.16
C ASP A 151 -12.97 -11.34 8.68
N ILE A 152 -13.63 -10.18 8.78
CA ILE A 152 -15.08 -10.04 8.52
C ILE A 152 -15.48 -10.39 7.08
N ILE A 153 -14.59 -10.22 6.10
CA ILE A 153 -14.82 -10.55 4.69
C ILE A 153 -13.70 -11.41 4.11
N LYS A 154 -13.98 -12.09 3.00
CA LYS A 154 -12.95 -12.72 2.18
C LYS A 154 -12.22 -11.66 1.35
N LEU A 155 -10.90 -11.80 1.20
CA LEU A 155 -10.08 -10.87 0.44
C LEU A 155 -9.70 -11.45 -0.93
N ARG A 156 -9.50 -10.54 -1.89
CA ARG A 156 -8.87 -10.80 -3.17
C ARG A 156 -8.27 -9.50 -3.67
N PHE A 157 -6.96 -9.40 -3.68
CA PHE A 157 -6.24 -8.27 -4.26
C PHE A 157 -5.93 -8.50 -5.74
N GLY A 158 -5.61 -7.44 -6.47
CA GLY A 158 -5.40 -7.43 -7.90
C GLY A 158 -6.61 -6.92 -8.68
N TYR A 159 -6.74 -7.37 -9.93
CA TYR A 159 -7.77 -6.87 -10.84
C TYR A 159 -9.18 -6.99 -10.27
N ASP A 160 -9.93 -5.88 -10.35
CA ASP A 160 -11.32 -5.74 -9.88
C ASP A 160 -11.52 -6.10 -8.39
N SER A 161 -10.50 -5.83 -7.57
CA SER A 161 -10.57 -6.10 -6.12
C SER A 161 -11.60 -5.21 -5.42
N PHE A 162 -11.84 -3.99 -5.91
CA PHE A 162 -12.84 -3.10 -5.32
C PHE A 162 -14.26 -3.66 -5.42
N THR A 163 -14.69 -4.07 -6.62
CA THR A 163 -16.01 -4.70 -6.82
C THR A 163 -16.13 -6.00 -6.03
N TYR A 164 -15.04 -6.79 -5.99
CA TYR A 164 -15.03 -8.02 -5.20
C TYR A 164 -15.25 -7.74 -3.71
N HIS A 165 -14.50 -6.82 -3.11
CA HIS A 165 -14.62 -6.50 -1.69
C HIS A 165 -16.01 -5.92 -1.37
N MET A 166 -16.55 -5.03 -2.21
CA MET A 166 -17.94 -4.56 -2.05
C MET A 166 -18.95 -5.69 -2.03
N THR A 167 -18.79 -6.66 -2.91
CA THR A 167 -19.67 -7.85 -2.96
C THR A 167 -19.56 -8.69 -1.68
N GLN A 168 -18.33 -8.85 -1.14
CA GLN A 168 -18.10 -9.55 0.12
C GLN A 168 -18.73 -8.82 1.31
N VAL A 169 -18.64 -7.49 1.35
CA VAL A 169 -19.30 -6.66 2.39
C VAL A 169 -20.81 -6.83 2.34
N ALA A 170 -21.40 -6.74 1.15
CA ALA A 170 -22.84 -6.95 0.95
C ALA A 170 -23.29 -8.36 1.35
N ALA A 171 -22.49 -9.39 1.04
CA ALA A 171 -22.78 -10.79 1.40
C ALA A 171 -22.80 -11.03 2.92
N GLN A 172 -22.13 -10.18 3.71
CA GLN A 172 -22.18 -10.20 5.18
C GLN A 172 -23.36 -9.38 5.75
N GLY A 173 -24.17 -8.76 4.90
CA GLY A 173 -25.26 -7.87 5.33
C GLY A 173 -24.75 -6.55 5.95
N LEU A 174 -23.50 -6.19 5.71
CA LEU A 174 -22.92 -4.95 6.24
C LEU A 174 -23.28 -3.76 5.35
N PRO A 175 -23.41 -2.55 5.94
CA PRO A 175 -23.55 -1.35 5.15
C PRO A 175 -22.28 -1.11 4.32
N LEU A 176 -22.49 -0.82 3.02
CA LEU A 176 -21.42 -0.46 2.12
C LEU A 176 -20.89 0.92 2.49
N ARG A 177 -19.62 0.97 2.90
CA ARG A 177 -18.91 2.22 3.24
C ARG A 177 -17.67 2.33 2.37
N PHE A 178 -17.52 3.44 1.71
CA PHE A 178 -16.28 3.79 1.03
C PHE A 178 -16.03 5.30 1.15
N THR A 179 -14.78 5.68 1.12
CA THR A 179 -14.36 7.08 1.09
C THR A 179 -13.37 7.28 -0.03
N GLU A 180 -13.43 8.45 -0.67
CA GLU A 180 -12.47 8.81 -1.71
C GLU A 180 -11.36 9.65 -1.09
N ASN A 181 -10.12 9.33 -1.44
CA ASN A 181 -8.95 10.11 -1.08
C ASN A 181 -7.95 10.01 -2.25
N GLU A 182 -7.68 11.15 -2.90
CA GLU A 182 -6.86 11.18 -4.12
C GLU A 182 -5.43 10.71 -3.91
N ARG A 183 -4.86 10.89 -2.71
CA ARG A 183 -3.49 10.47 -2.39
C ARG A 183 -3.39 8.96 -2.12
N ILE A 184 -4.37 8.40 -1.41
CA ILE A 184 -4.46 6.94 -1.22
C ILE A 184 -4.85 6.26 -2.54
N ALA A 185 -5.67 6.89 -3.36
CA ALA A 185 -6.17 6.31 -4.61
C ALA A 185 -5.08 6.14 -5.68
N LEU A 186 -3.90 6.79 -5.55
CA LEU A 186 -2.82 6.71 -6.54
C LEU A 186 -1.71 5.78 -6.06
N ASP A 187 -1.75 4.55 -6.50
CA ASP A 187 -0.64 3.60 -6.51
C ASP A 187 0.14 3.71 -7.83
N ILE A 188 1.45 3.52 -7.77
CA ILE A 188 2.34 3.72 -8.92
C ILE A 188 2.67 2.37 -9.55
N ASP A 189 1.92 1.96 -10.55
CA ASP A 189 2.13 0.69 -11.24
C ASP A 189 2.53 0.84 -12.72
N GLU A 190 1.99 1.83 -13.41
CA GLU A 190 2.17 2.04 -14.84
C GLU A 190 2.79 3.40 -15.16
N PRO A 191 3.34 3.63 -16.36
CA PRO A 191 3.90 4.92 -16.77
C PRO A 191 3.00 6.12 -16.51
N LYS A 192 1.70 5.98 -16.80
CA LYS A 192 0.70 7.04 -16.56
C LYS A 192 0.53 7.40 -15.08
N ASP A 193 0.71 6.41 -14.17
CA ASP A 193 0.62 6.65 -12.74
C ASP A 193 1.83 7.45 -12.25
N LEU A 194 3.02 7.11 -12.79
CA LEU A 194 4.25 7.84 -12.52
C LEU A 194 4.17 9.28 -13.03
N GLU A 195 3.64 9.51 -14.24
CA GLU A 195 3.40 10.85 -14.79
C GLU A 195 2.42 11.64 -13.91
N ARG A 196 1.31 11.02 -13.51
CA ARG A 196 0.33 11.63 -12.60
C ARG A 196 0.95 11.95 -11.26
N PHE A 197 1.71 11.04 -10.66
CA PHE A 197 2.45 11.27 -9.42
C PHE A 197 3.35 12.50 -9.51
N LEU A 198 4.14 12.63 -10.57
CA LEU A 198 5.06 13.74 -10.76
C LEU A 198 4.38 15.06 -11.10
N SER A 199 3.10 15.05 -11.51
CA SER A 199 2.31 16.27 -11.71
C SER A 199 1.89 16.92 -10.39
N TYR A 200 1.86 16.17 -9.28
CA TYR A 200 1.67 16.77 -7.97
C TYR A 200 2.92 17.55 -7.56
N GLN A 201 2.73 18.81 -7.14
CA GLN A 201 3.83 19.67 -6.69
C GLN A 201 4.20 19.39 -5.23
N GLU A 202 4.26 18.12 -4.85
CA GLU A 202 4.54 17.69 -3.50
C GLU A 202 5.99 17.17 -3.41
N ASP A 203 6.88 17.96 -2.81
CA ASP A 203 8.32 17.63 -2.70
C ASP A 203 8.68 16.94 -1.37
N HIS A 204 7.69 16.57 -0.55
CA HIS A 204 7.95 15.96 0.76
C HIS A 204 8.37 14.48 0.69
N ALA A 205 8.05 13.79 -0.41
CA ALA A 205 8.38 12.38 -0.60
C ALA A 205 9.76 12.22 -1.24
N ALA A 206 10.63 11.40 -0.66
CA ALA A 206 11.93 11.09 -1.24
C ALA A 206 11.81 10.38 -2.59
N SER A 207 10.76 9.59 -2.76
CA SER A 207 10.42 8.93 -4.03
C SER A 207 10.12 9.93 -5.17
N THR A 208 9.55 11.12 -4.87
CA THR A 208 9.32 12.16 -5.87
C THR A 208 10.64 12.70 -6.45
N GLN A 209 11.59 13.02 -5.57
CA GLN A 209 12.90 13.51 -6.00
C GLN A 209 13.67 12.45 -6.78
N LEU A 210 13.64 11.21 -6.29
CA LEU A 210 14.25 10.07 -6.99
C LEU A 210 13.64 9.84 -8.36
N ALA A 211 12.31 9.82 -8.49
CA ALA A 211 11.63 9.61 -9.76
C ALA A 211 11.97 10.69 -10.78
N ARG A 212 11.98 11.98 -10.36
CA ARG A 212 12.41 13.09 -11.22
C ARG A 212 13.85 12.94 -11.71
N GLY A 213 14.77 12.56 -10.81
CA GLY A 213 16.17 12.30 -11.15
C GLY A 213 16.33 11.16 -12.17
N LEU A 214 15.67 10.03 -11.92
CA LEU A 214 15.73 8.84 -12.79
C LEU A 214 15.21 9.12 -14.19
N LEU A 215 14.13 9.90 -14.34
CA LEU A 215 13.61 10.28 -15.65
C LEU A 215 14.48 11.33 -16.35
N ALA A 216 15.09 12.26 -15.62
CA ALA A 216 16.02 13.23 -16.19
C ALA A 216 17.27 12.56 -16.76
N GLU A 217 17.84 11.59 -16.07
CA GLU A 217 18.99 10.81 -16.55
C GLU A 217 18.71 10.05 -17.87
N GLN A 218 17.48 9.59 -18.08
CA GLN A 218 17.10 8.91 -19.31
C GLN A 218 16.90 9.85 -20.51
N ASN A 219 16.59 11.12 -20.25
CA ASN A 219 16.39 12.14 -21.29
C ASN A 219 17.70 12.85 -21.68
N LEU A 220 18.85 12.53 -21.06
CA LEU A 220 20.13 13.06 -21.45
C LEU A 220 20.59 12.42 -22.78
N PRO A 221 20.98 13.22 -23.79
CA PRO A 221 21.49 12.70 -25.07
C PRO A 221 22.81 11.97 -24.78
N GLY A 222 22.80 10.65 -24.83
CA GLY A 222 24.00 9.81 -24.63
C GLY A 222 23.72 8.46 -23.97
N THR A 223 22.57 8.24 -23.34
CA THR A 223 22.22 6.99 -22.64
C THR A 223 21.42 5.98 -23.47
N ARG A 224 21.21 6.21 -24.76
CA ARG A 224 20.72 5.14 -25.65
C ARG A 224 21.78 4.05 -25.71
N ARG A 225 21.61 3.00 -24.89
CA ARG A 225 22.40 1.78 -25.03
C ARG A 225 22.28 1.31 -26.47
N SER A 226 23.43 1.21 -27.13
CA SER A 226 23.58 0.50 -28.39
C SER A 226 23.05 -0.93 -28.16
N GLU A 227 21.85 -1.23 -28.62
CA GLU A 227 21.45 -2.57 -28.97
C GLU A 227 22.28 -2.92 -30.24
N SER A 228 23.41 -3.56 -30.04
CA SER A 228 24.22 -4.17 -31.07
C SER A 228 23.85 -5.64 -31.11
N LEU A 229 23.18 -6.01 -32.21
CA LEU A 229 23.24 -7.28 -32.98
C LEU A 229 23.50 -8.57 -32.17
#